data_c6b7bf94bdacb0d636155f520ca1507d
#
_entry.id   c6b7bf94bdacb0d636155f520ca1507d
#
_cell.length_a   1.000
_cell.length_b   1.000
_cell.length_c   1.000
_cell.angle_alpha   90.00
_cell.angle_beta   90.00
_cell.angle_gamma   90.00
#
_symmetry.space_group_name_H-M   'P 1'
#
loop_
_entity.id
_entity.type
_entity.pdbx_description
1 polymer ?
#
loop_
_entity_poly.entity_id
_entity_poly.type
_entity_poly.pdbx_seq_one_letter_code
_entity_poly.pdbx_strand_id
1 'polypeptide(L)'
;MKLRFKIILIGVLGGIWINACSTKKDAFLNRNWHSLNTKYNVLYNGNIAFEEGRTQLNENYRDNYWEVLPIEPLDVREEVRLASEESNPSFILAEEKATKAIQKHSMDVGDVERNPQTADAFILLGKARYYDQRFVPALESFNYVLRKFDQNKKLNEAAIWREKTNVRLENEELALKNLRLLMKFERLNDQEYADARSTIAQVYINRNAPDTAMRELKIAAAYTPRIAEKGRYLYIIGQLYNEMGHKDSANFAFDRVIALNRRSPRVYMINAHLQKIRNTEVTEGSKEGLLEYLTELEENRENRPFLDKIYHEIAVFHAQDNSDSLA
;
A
#
# COMPACT_ATOMS: atom_id res chain seq x y z
N MET A 1 -18.48 -9.56 -61.50
CA MET A 1 -17.18 -9.88 -60.88
C MET A 1 -16.94 -9.12 -59.57
N LYS A 2 -17.13 -7.79 -59.48
CA LYS A 2 -16.89 -6.96 -58.27
C LYS A 2 -17.75 -7.32 -57.07
N LEU A 3 -19.01 -7.74 -57.26
CA LEU A 3 -19.90 -8.08 -56.13
C LEU A 3 -19.52 -9.40 -55.44
N ARG A 4 -19.19 -10.42 -56.23
CA ARG A 4 -18.73 -11.72 -55.73
C ARG A 4 -17.42 -11.61 -54.95
N PHE A 5 -16.52 -10.77 -55.41
CA PHE A 5 -15.24 -10.49 -54.73
C PHE A 5 -15.48 -9.80 -53.37
N LYS A 6 -16.42 -8.84 -53.29
CA LYS A 6 -16.80 -8.19 -52.02
C LYS A 6 -17.42 -9.16 -51.01
N ILE A 7 -18.27 -10.08 -51.47
CA ILE A 7 -18.90 -11.10 -50.61
C ILE A 7 -17.86 -12.09 -50.07
N ILE A 8 -16.89 -12.51 -50.92
CA ILE A 8 -15.78 -13.37 -50.49
C ILE A 8 -14.89 -12.65 -49.49
N LEU A 9 -14.58 -11.37 -49.72
CA LEU A 9 -13.76 -10.57 -48.83
C LEU A 9 -14.45 -10.38 -47.47
N ILE A 10 -15.76 -10.12 -47.43
CA ILE A 10 -16.55 -10.02 -46.18
C ILE A 10 -16.60 -11.38 -45.48
N GLY A 11 -16.76 -12.48 -46.21
CA GLY A 11 -16.74 -13.83 -45.65
C GLY A 11 -15.41 -14.20 -45.01
N VAL A 12 -14.29 -13.85 -45.69
CA VAL A 12 -12.94 -14.07 -45.17
C VAL A 12 -12.67 -13.20 -43.94
N LEU A 13 -13.04 -11.90 -43.96
CA LEU A 13 -12.96 -11.01 -42.81
C LEU A 13 -13.81 -11.52 -41.64
N GLY A 14 -15.05 -11.93 -41.90
CA GLY A 14 -15.92 -12.52 -40.87
C GLY A 14 -15.35 -13.82 -40.28
N GLY A 15 -14.77 -14.68 -41.10
CA GLY A 15 -14.12 -15.92 -40.65
C GLY A 15 -12.90 -15.68 -39.74
N ILE A 16 -12.14 -14.61 -39.99
CA ILE A 16 -11.00 -14.21 -39.17
C ILE A 16 -11.48 -13.75 -37.77
N TRP A 17 -12.58 -13.01 -37.69
CA TRP A 17 -13.13 -12.52 -36.41
C TRP A 17 -13.64 -13.65 -35.50
N ILE A 18 -14.22 -14.70 -36.04
CA ILE A 18 -14.74 -15.84 -35.26
C ILE A 18 -13.60 -16.65 -34.66
N ASN A 19 -12.46 -16.74 -35.29
CA ASN A 19 -11.29 -17.45 -34.77
C ASN A 19 -10.51 -16.68 -33.71
N ALA A 20 -10.60 -15.35 -33.67
CA ALA A 20 -9.90 -14.49 -32.71
C ALA A 20 -10.44 -14.58 -31.27
N CYS A 21 -11.62 -15.17 -31.07
CA CYS A 21 -12.27 -15.27 -29.75
C CYS A 21 -11.96 -16.59 -29.00
N SER A 22 -11.10 -17.46 -29.51
CA SER A 22 -10.82 -18.76 -28.87
C SER A 22 -9.66 -18.67 -27.88
N THR A 23 -9.89 -18.98 -26.60
CA THR A 23 -8.85 -19.11 -25.56
C THR A 23 -8.03 -20.40 -25.67
N LYS A 24 -8.48 -21.37 -26.49
CA LYS A 24 -7.87 -22.69 -26.63
C LYS A 24 -6.81 -22.77 -27.73
N LYS A 25 -6.67 -21.73 -28.56
CA LYS A 25 -5.73 -21.70 -29.69
C LYS A 25 -4.65 -20.67 -29.43
N ASP A 26 -3.40 -21.11 -29.39
CA ASP A 26 -2.22 -20.24 -29.30
C ASP A 26 -1.90 -19.60 -30.63
N ALA A 27 -2.74 -18.69 -31.10
CA ALA A 27 -2.53 -17.91 -32.33
C ALA A 27 -2.27 -16.43 -31.99
N PHE A 28 -1.45 -15.75 -32.77
CA PHE A 28 -1.08 -14.34 -32.55
C PHE A 28 -2.29 -13.42 -32.37
N LEU A 29 -3.33 -13.57 -33.20
CA LEU A 29 -4.55 -12.77 -33.13
C LEU A 29 -5.31 -13.04 -31.85
N ASN A 30 -5.41 -14.30 -31.43
CA ASN A 30 -6.11 -14.69 -30.18
C ASN A 30 -5.38 -14.09 -28.96
N ARG A 31 -4.06 -14.27 -28.86
CA ARG A 31 -3.27 -13.70 -27.78
C ARG A 31 -3.43 -12.19 -27.66
N ASN A 32 -3.29 -11.46 -28.77
CA ASN A 32 -3.44 -10.02 -28.76
C ASN A 32 -4.86 -9.59 -28.41
N TRP A 33 -5.88 -10.23 -28.95
CA TRP A 33 -7.28 -9.94 -28.64
C TRP A 33 -7.57 -10.11 -27.15
N HIS A 34 -7.22 -11.26 -26.57
CA HIS A 34 -7.44 -11.52 -25.15
C HIS A 34 -6.60 -10.59 -24.28
N SER A 35 -5.33 -10.36 -24.60
CA SER A 35 -4.46 -9.45 -23.88
C SER A 35 -5.00 -8.01 -23.85
N LEU A 36 -5.41 -7.47 -25.01
CA LEU A 36 -5.95 -6.11 -25.10
C LEU A 36 -7.28 -5.97 -24.33
N ASN A 37 -8.20 -6.94 -24.50
CA ASN A 37 -9.46 -6.89 -23.77
C ASN A 37 -9.27 -7.02 -22.25
N THR A 38 -8.38 -7.92 -21.83
CA THR A 38 -8.03 -8.05 -20.41
C THR A 38 -7.51 -6.74 -19.85
N LYS A 39 -6.51 -6.15 -20.52
CA LYS A 39 -5.81 -4.95 -20.05
C LYS A 39 -6.72 -3.73 -20.00
N TYR A 40 -7.37 -3.40 -21.11
CA TYR A 40 -8.03 -2.10 -21.29
C TYR A 40 -9.51 -2.09 -20.91
N ASN A 41 -10.18 -3.24 -20.93
CA ASN A 41 -11.61 -3.30 -20.60
C ASN A 41 -11.86 -3.88 -19.20
N VAL A 42 -11.14 -4.92 -18.81
CA VAL A 42 -11.45 -5.64 -17.58
C VAL A 42 -10.57 -5.18 -16.44
N LEU A 43 -9.24 -5.29 -16.56
CA LEU A 43 -8.31 -4.91 -15.50
C LEU A 43 -8.25 -3.41 -15.26
N TYR A 44 -8.42 -2.59 -16.29
CA TYR A 44 -8.48 -1.13 -16.12
C TYR A 44 -9.60 -0.74 -15.14
N ASN A 45 -10.83 -1.23 -15.37
CA ASN A 45 -11.95 -0.97 -14.48
C ASN A 45 -11.78 -1.62 -13.09
N GLY A 46 -11.15 -2.81 -13.04
CA GLY A 46 -10.83 -3.47 -11.79
C GLY A 46 -9.82 -2.69 -10.94
N ASN A 47 -8.79 -2.13 -11.56
CA ASN A 47 -7.81 -1.29 -10.87
C ASN A 47 -8.42 0.04 -10.40
N ILE A 48 -9.32 0.67 -11.17
CA ILE A 48 -10.04 1.85 -10.71
C ILE A 48 -10.83 1.52 -9.44
N ALA A 49 -11.62 0.46 -9.46
CA ALA A 49 -12.40 0.03 -8.29
C ALA A 49 -11.48 -0.28 -7.09
N PHE A 50 -10.35 -0.93 -7.33
CA PHE A 50 -9.37 -1.23 -6.29
C PHE A 50 -8.79 0.05 -5.65
N GLU A 51 -8.38 1.03 -6.45
CA GLU A 51 -7.83 2.29 -5.92
C GLU A 51 -8.92 3.13 -5.23
N GLU A 52 -10.16 3.07 -5.68
CA GLU A 52 -11.30 3.68 -5.00
C GLU A 52 -11.53 3.05 -3.62
N GLY A 53 -11.52 1.73 -3.51
CA GLY A 53 -11.62 1.01 -2.23
C GLY A 53 -10.47 1.36 -1.28
N ARG A 54 -9.24 1.47 -1.78
CA ARG A 54 -8.09 1.92 -0.99
C ARG A 54 -8.24 3.36 -0.50
N THR A 55 -8.75 4.24 -1.35
CA THR A 55 -8.99 5.64 -0.98
C THR A 55 -10.01 5.72 0.15
N GLN A 56 -11.15 5.04 0.01
CA GLN A 56 -12.18 4.96 1.04
C GLN A 56 -11.65 4.38 2.36
N LEU A 57 -10.82 3.33 2.28
CA LEU A 57 -10.19 2.74 3.45
C LEU A 57 -9.28 3.75 4.15
N ASN A 58 -8.42 4.44 3.41
CA ASN A 58 -7.50 5.45 3.95
C ASN A 58 -8.24 6.67 4.54
N GLU A 59 -9.35 7.09 3.95
CA GLU A 59 -10.19 8.20 4.46
C GLU A 59 -10.89 7.84 5.77
N ASN A 60 -11.26 6.57 5.94
CA ASN A 60 -11.94 6.08 7.14
C ASN A 60 -10.97 5.67 8.25
N TYR A 61 -9.74 5.31 7.90
CA TYR A 61 -8.73 4.88 8.86
C TYR A 61 -8.28 6.04 9.75
N ARG A 62 -8.19 5.78 11.07
CA ARG A 62 -7.73 6.76 12.05
C ARG A 62 -6.49 6.23 12.76
N ASP A 63 -5.34 6.84 12.48
CA ASP A 63 -4.09 6.53 13.16
C ASP A 63 -4.16 6.91 14.66
N ASN A 64 -3.73 5.99 15.53
CA ASN A 64 -3.44 6.30 16.93
C ASN A 64 -2.01 6.83 17.05
N TYR A 65 -1.85 8.15 17.09
CA TYR A 65 -0.53 8.80 17.15
C TYR A 65 0.15 8.70 18.53
N TRP A 66 -0.50 8.10 19.52
CA TRP A 66 0.08 7.81 20.83
C TRP A 66 0.89 6.50 20.85
N GLU A 67 0.73 5.68 19.85
CA GLU A 67 1.40 4.41 19.65
C GLU A 67 2.24 4.45 18.37
N VAL A 68 3.19 3.53 18.22
CA VAL A 68 3.91 3.37 16.96
C VAL A 68 2.93 2.97 15.88
N LEU A 69 2.86 3.77 14.81
CA LEU A 69 1.94 3.52 13.71
C LEU A 69 2.31 2.21 13.00
N PRO A 70 1.32 1.43 12.54
CA PRO A 70 1.58 0.32 11.63
C PRO A 70 2.12 0.86 10.30
N ILE A 71 2.93 0.07 9.62
CA ILE A 71 3.49 0.44 8.31
C ILE A 71 2.37 0.72 7.31
N GLU A 72 1.36 -0.13 7.29
CA GLU A 72 0.20 -0.01 6.43
C GLU A 72 -1.04 0.37 7.25
N PRO A 73 -1.75 1.47 6.89
CA PRO A 73 -2.95 1.90 7.60
C PRO A 73 -4.12 0.95 7.30
N LEU A 74 -4.18 -0.14 8.03
CA LEU A 74 -5.20 -1.16 7.91
C LEU A 74 -5.51 -1.74 9.29
N ASP A 75 -6.74 -1.53 9.76
CA ASP A 75 -7.26 -2.19 10.95
C ASP A 75 -7.54 -3.66 10.63
N VAL A 76 -6.75 -4.54 11.21
CA VAL A 76 -6.96 -5.98 11.07
C VAL A 76 -7.94 -6.44 12.13
N ARG A 77 -9.03 -7.03 11.71
CA ARG A 77 -10.03 -7.61 12.60
C ARG A 77 -9.50 -8.95 13.14
N GLU A 78 -9.72 -9.17 14.43
CA GLU A 78 -9.32 -10.43 15.09
C GLU A 78 -10.18 -11.62 14.62
N GLU A 79 -11.41 -11.36 14.19
CA GLU A 79 -12.34 -12.42 13.78
C GLU A 79 -12.20 -12.74 12.28
N VAL A 80 -12.19 -14.04 11.97
CA VAL A 80 -12.23 -14.51 10.58
C VAL A 80 -13.55 -14.08 9.96
N ARG A 81 -13.48 -13.27 8.93
CA ARG A 81 -14.66 -12.75 8.22
C ARG A 81 -15.40 -13.88 7.55
N LEU A 82 -16.65 -14.06 7.93
CA LEU A 82 -17.59 -14.92 7.21
C LEU A 82 -18.02 -14.23 5.91
N ALA A 83 -18.25 -15.00 4.86
CA ALA A 83 -18.61 -14.50 3.52
C ALA A 83 -19.88 -13.62 3.46
N SER A 84 -20.62 -13.50 4.58
CA SER A 84 -21.87 -12.73 4.71
C SER A 84 -21.69 -11.35 5.35
N GLU A 85 -20.48 -10.98 5.79
CA GLU A 85 -20.23 -9.68 6.41
C GLU A 85 -19.97 -8.59 5.37
N GLU A 86 -20.26 -7.33 5.73
CA GLU A 86 -20.15 -6.17 4.84
C GLU A 86 -18.71 -6.00 4.30
N SER A 87 -18.50 -6.48 3.09
CA SER A 87 -17.29 -6.23 2.31
C SER A 87 -17.36 -4.86 1.65
N ASN A 88 -16.22 -4.20 1.47
CA ASN A 88 -16.19 -2.95 0.72
C ASN A 88 -16.60 -3.21 -0.74
N PRO A 89 -17.68 -2.55 -1.25
CA PRO A 89 -18.19 -2.79 -2.60
C PRO A 89 -17.14 -2.59 -3.70
N SER A 90 -16.19 -1.67 -3.49
CA SER A 90 -15.13 -1.40 -4.46
C SER A 90 -14.12 -2.54 -4.54
N PHE A 91 -13.78 -3.22 -3.43
CA PHE A 91 -12.95 -4.42 -3.47
C PHE A 91 -13.69 -5.61 -4.05
N ILE A 92 -15.00 -5.76 -3.80
CA ILE A 92 -15.84 -6.79 -4.45
C ILE A 92 -15.81 -6.58 -5.97
N LEU A 93 -16.03 -5.35 -6.44
CA LEU A 93 -16.01 -5.03 -7.86
C LEU A 93 -14.63 -5.32 -8.48
N ALA A 94 -13.55 -4.97 -7.78
CA ALA A 94 -12.18 -5.30 -8.24
C ALA A 94 -11.97 -6.81 -8.37
N GLU A 95 -12.43 -7.60 -7.39
CA GLU A 95 -12.40 -9.07 -7.44
C GLU A 95 -13.24 -9.64 -8.59
N GLU A 96 -14.45 -9.14 -8.80
CA GLU A 96 -15.29 -9.56 -9.93
C GLU A 96 -14.62 -9.32 -11.28
N LYS A 97 -14.01 -8.14 -11.46
CA LYS A 97 -13.27 -7.82 -12.69
C LYS A 97 -12.05 -8.72 -12.86
N ALA A 98 -11.25 -8.92 -11.81
CA ALA A 98 -10.11 -9.83 -11.85
C ALA A 98 -10.53 -11.27 -12.18
N THR A 99 -11.57 -11.78 -11.53
CA THR A 99 -12.16 -13.10 -11.78
C THR A 99 -12.67 -13.22 -13.22
N LYS A 100 -13.38 -12.21 -13.73
CA LYS A 100 -13.82 -12.16 -15.11
C LYS A 100 -12.66 -12.20 -16.10
N ALA A 101 -11.56 -11.47 -15.81
CA ALA A 101 -10.36 -11.50 -16.62
C ALA A 101 -9.77 -12.93 -16.71
N ILE A 102 -9.65 -13.60 -15.56
CA ILE A 102 -9.14 -14.96 -15.45
C ILE A 102 -10.07 -15.94 -16.20
N GLN A 103 -11.36 -15.95 -15.92
CA GLN A 103 -12.29 -16.92 -16.49
C GLN A 103 -12.50 -16.79 -18.01
N LYS A 104 -12.50 -15.54 -18.51
CA LYS A 104 -12.83 -15.28 -19.92
C LYS A 104 -11.65 -15.10 -20.83
N HIS A 105 -10.49 -14.76 -20.28
CA HIS A 105 -9.33 -14.35 -21.10
C HIS A 105 -8.04 -15.11 -20.78
N SER A 106 -7.99 -15.96 -19.73
CA SER A 106 -6.86 -16.87 -19.54
C SER A 106 -6.76 -17.82 -20.75
N MET A 107 -5.53 -18.00 -21.21
CA MET A 107 -5.20 -18.84 -22.37
C MET A 107 -4.19 -19.90 -21.95
N ASP A 108 -4.64 -20.85 -21.13
CA ASP A 108 -3.82 -22.00 -20.74
C ASP A 108 -3.79 -23.03 -21.88
N VAL A 109 -2.69 -23.04 -22.63
CA VAL A 109 -2.49 -23.93 -23.77
C VAL A 109 -1.21 -24.73 -23.56
N GLY A 110 -1.35 -26.05 -23.37
CA GLY A 110 -0.26 -26.95 -23.08
C GLY A 110 0.46 -26.61 -21.77
N ASP A 111 -0.31 -26.38 -20.71
CA ASP A 111 0.16 -25.99 -19.37
C ASP A 111 0.93 -24.67 -19.31
N VAL A 112 0.92 -23.87 -20.36
CA VAL A 112 1.52 -22.54 -20.41
C VAL A 112 0.45 -21.46 -20.59
N GLU A 113 0.41 -20.49 -19.69
CA GLU A 113 -0.46 -19.33 -19.82
C GLU A 113 0.07 -18.39 -20.91
N ARG A 114 -0.71 -18.19 -21.97
CA ARG A 114 -0.35 -17.40 -23.15
C ARG A 114 -0.85 -15.95 -23.09
N ASN A 115 -1.79 -15.62 -22.22
CA ASN A 115 -2.19 -14.24 -22.01
C ASN A 115 -1.30 -13.59 -20.93
N PRO A 116 -0.43 -12.64 -21.30
CA PRO A 116 0.50 -12.03 -20.34
C PRO A 116 -0.20 -11.22 -19.24
N GLN A 117 -1.48 -10.87 -19.41
CA GLN A 117 -2.25 -10.11 -18.45
C GLN A 117 -2.88 -10.99 -17.35
N THR A 118 -2.81 -12.31 -17.47
CA THR A 118 -3.40 -13.21 -16.45
C THR A 118 -2.68 -13.11 -15.12
N ALA A 119 -1.37 -12.88 -15.11
CA ALA A 119 -0.61 -12.62 -13.87
C ALA A 119 -1.10 -11.34 -13.17
N ASP A 120 -1.32 -10.25 -13.94
CA ASP A 120 -1.87 -8.99 -13.39
C ASP A 120 -3.29 -9.20 -12.82
N ALA A 121 -4.10 -10.05 -13.45
CA ALA A 121 -5.43 -10.38 -12.95
C ALA A 121 -5.38 -11.12 -11.60
N PHE A 122 -4.51 -12.10 -11.44
CA PHE A 122 -4.33 -12.80 -10.17
C PHE A 122 -3.74 -11.91 -9.08
N ILE A 123 -2.85 -10.97 -9.42
CA ILE A 123 -2.32 -9.98 -8.47
C ILE A 123 -3.42 -9.03 -8.01
N LEU A 124 -4.24 -8.52 -8.93
CA LEU A 124 -5.40 -7.68 -8.58
C LEU A 124 -6.38 -8.43 -7.69
N LEU A 125 -6.68 -9.70 -8.02
CA LEU A 125 -7.52 -10.58 -7.21
C LEU A 125 -6.98 -10.74 -5.80
N GLY A 126 -5.68 -11.03 -5.68
CA GLY A 126 -5.02 -11.18 -4.38
C GLY A 126 -5.04 -9.90 -3.56
N LYS A 127 -4.76 -8.76 -4.19
CA LYS A 127 -4.79 -7.44 -3.53
C LYS A 127 -6.19 -7.06 -3.05
N ALA A 128 -7.23 -7.27 -3.87
CA ALA A 128 -8.61 -6.99 -3.49
C ALA A 128 -9.02 -7.84 -2.27
N ARG A 129 -8.70 -9.12 -2.28
CA ARG A 129 -8.94 -10.03 -1.15
C ARG A 129 -8.14 -9.66 0.10
N TYR A 130 -6.90 -9.21 -0.05
CA TYR A 130 -6.05 -8.76 1.05
C TYR A 130 -6.67 -7.56 1.77
N TYR A 131 -7.06 -6.52 1.05
CA TYR A 131 -7.69 -5.35 1.65
C TYR A 131 -9.12 -5.60 2.16
N ASP A 132 -9.78 -6.61 1.61
CA ASP A 132 -11.03 -7.15 2.16
C ASP A 132 -10.79 -8.12 3.34
N GLN A 133 -9.55 -8.23 3.81
CA GLN A 133 -9.09 -9.05 4.95
C GLN A 133 -9.31 -10.57 4.79
N ARG A 134 -9.49 -11.04 3.58
CA ARG A 134 -9.55 -12.47 3.24
C ARG A 134 -8.15 -12.96 2.88
N PHE A 135 -7.27 -13.06 3.90
CA PHE A 135 -5.84 -13.29 3.70
C PHE A 135 -5.51 -14.66 3.10
N VAL A 136 -6.21 -15.73 3.49
CA VAL A 136 -5.97 -17.06 2.92
C VAL A 136 -6.29 -17.10 1.41
N PRO A 137 -7.46 -16.69 0.93
CA PRO A 137 -7.73 -16.57 -0.51
C PRO A 137 -6.81 -15.60 -1.26
N ALA A 138 -6.32 -14.53 -0.58
CA ALA A 138 -5.32 -13.64 -1.15
C ALA A 138 -3.99 -14.35 -1.38
N LEU A 139 -3.51 -15.10 -0.36
CA LEU A 139 -2.29 -15.90 -0.42
C LEU A 139 -2.32 -16.93 -1.57
N GLU A 140 -3.46 -17.60 -1.76
CA GLU A 140 -3.67 -18.54 -2.87
C GLU A 140 -3.49 -17.87 -4.24
N SER A 141 -4.01 -16.65 -4.40
CA SER A 141 -3.89 -15.87 -5.65
C SER A 141 -2.44 -15.55 -5.97
N PHE A 142 -1.65 -15.10 -5.00
CA PHE A 142 -0.22 -14.80 -5.18
C PHE A 142 0.60 -16.08 -5.42
N ASN A 143 0.32 -17.15 -4.70
CA ASN A 143 0.96 -18.44 -4.90
C ASN A 143 0.68 -19.01 -6.30
N TYR A 144 -0.51 -18.78 -6.85
CA TYR A 144 -0.80 -19.20 -8.23
C TYR A 144 0.14 -18.52 -9.22
N VAL A 145 0.33 -17.19 -9.10
CA VAL A 145 1.26 -16.44 -9.97
C VAL A 145 2.67 -17.04 -9.90
N LEU A 146 3.17 -17.27 -8.69
CA LEU A 146 4.52 -17.76 -8.47
C LEU A 146 4.76 -19.21 -8.95
N ARG A 147 3.71 -20.02 -9.06
CA ARG A 147 3.81 -21.40 -9.56
C ARG A 147 3.60 -21.51 -11.07
N LYS A 148 2.72 -20.66 -11.63
CA LYS A 148 2.28 -20.79 -13.03
C LYS A 148 3.16 -20.02 -14.01
N PHE A 149 3.87 -18.99 -13.55
CA PHE A 149 4.65 -18.12 -14.41
C PHE A 149 6.13 -18.19 -14.07
N ASP A 150 6.96 -18.60 -15.05
CA ASP A 150 8.41 -18.74 -14.86
C ASP A 150 9.17 -17.43 -15.14
N GLN A 151 8.66 -16.63 -16.08
CA GLN A 151 9.32 -15.41 -16.58
C GLN A 151 8.28 -14.29 -16.75
N ASN A 152 7.81 -13.73 -15.65
CA ASN A 152 6.86 -12.62 -15.68
C ASN A 152 7.40 -11.45 -14.87
N LYS A 153 7.26 -10.23 -15.41
CA LYS A 153 7.66 -8.99 -14.73
C LYS A 153 6.95 -8.77 -13.38
N LYS A 154 5.89 -9.54 -13.12
CA LYS A 154 5.07 -9.43 -11.92
C LYS A 154 5.42 -10.44 -10.82
N LEU A 155 6.43 -11.28 -11.03
CA LEU A 155 6.82 -12.28 -10.03
C LEU A 155 7.30 -11.64 -8.73
N ASN A 156 8.12 -10.59 -8.81
CA ASN A 156 8.59 -9.86 -7.64
C ASN A 156 7.44 -9.22 -6.87
N GLU A 157 6.51 -8.57 -7.59
CA GLU A 157 5.32 -7.99 -6.98
C GLU A 157 4.46 -9.06 -6.28
N ALA A 158 4.22 -10.20 -6.94
CA ALA A 158 3.48 -11.31 -6.36
C ALA A 158 4.17 -11.90 -5.12
N ALA A 159 5.50 -12.05 -5.16
CA ALA A 159 6.29 -12.52 -4.03
C ALA A 159 6.19 -11.59 -2.82
N ILE A 160 6.32 -10.29 -3.03
CA ILE A 160 6.22 -9.29 -1.95
C ILE A 160 4.81 -9.30 -1.34
N TRP A 161 3.75 -9.31 -2.16
CA TRP A 161 2.37 -9.37 -1.67
C TRP A 161 2.06 -10.68 -0.93
N ARG A 162 2.64 -11.80 -1.38
CA ARG A 162 2.56 -13.06 -0.66
C ARG A 162 3.12 -12.92 0.76
N GLU A 163 4.30 -12.29 0.90
CA GLU A 163 4.93 -12.16 2.20
C GLU A 163 4.25 -11.11 3.08
N LYS A 164 3.73 -10.03 2.51
CA LYS A 164 2.82 -9.14 3.24
C LYS A 164 1.61 -9.91 3.82
N THR A 165 1.05 -10.81 3.02
CA THR A 165 -0.07 -11.65 3.45
C THR A 165 0.36 -12.65 4.52
N ASN A 166 1.55 -13.25 4.40
CA ASN A 166 2.11 -14.13 5.42
C ASN A 166 2.30 -13.41 6.77
N VAL A 167 2.71 -12.14 6.77
CA VAL A 167 2.80 -11.33 8.00
C VAL A 167 1.42 -11.17 8.65
N ARG A 168 0.35 -10.94 7.85
CA ARG A 168 -1.03 -10.86 8.38
C ARG A 168 -1.54 -12.20 8.92
N LEU A 169 -1.00 -13.31 8.45
CA LEU A 169 -1.30 -14.67 8.90
C LEU A 169 -0.33 -15.15 9.98
N GLU A 170 0.44 -14.25 10.59
CA GLU A 170 1.43 -14.54 11.65
C GLU A 170 2.58 -15.48 11.21
N ASN A 171 2.73 -15.74 9.92
CA ASN A 171 3.83 -16.54 9.35
C ASN A 171 5.10 -15.68 9.15
N GLU A 172 5.51 -14.93 10.17
CA GLU A 172 6.55 -13.90 10.10
C GLU A 172 7.93 -14.45 9.75
N GLU A 173 8.33 -15.60 10.32
CA GLU A 173 9.63 -16.23 10.02
C GLU A 173 9.74 -16.62 8.55
N LEU A 174 8.65 -17.17 8.00
CA LEU A 174 8.59 -17.51 6.58
C LEU A 174 8.71 -16.25 5.72
N ALA A 175 7.99 -15.19 6.07
CA ALA A 175 8.03 -13.92 5.37
C ALA A 175 9.45 -13.32 5.37
N LEU A 176 10.11 -13.25 6.53
CA LEU A 176 11.48 -12.78 6.66
C LEU A 176 12.46 -13.58 5.79
N LYS A 177 12.37 -14.90 5.85
CA LYS A 177 13.23 -15.79 5.05
C LYS A 177 13.05 -15.52 3.55
N ASN A 178 11.81 -15.50 3.09
CA ASN A 178 11.49 -15.37 1.67
C ASN A 178 11.84 -13.96 1.14
N LEU A 179 11.57 -12.89 1.89
CA LEU A 179 11.94 -11.53 1.48
C LEU A 179 13.46 -11.34 1.40
N ARG A 180 14.22 -11.92 2.33
CA ARG A 180 15.67 -11.87 2.27
C ARG A 180 16.22 -12.63 1.07
N LEU A 181 15.65 -13.80 0.74
CA LEU A 181 16.01 -14.54 -0.47
C LEU A 181 15.65 -13.77 -1.74
N LEU A 182 14.45 -13.18 -1.79
CA LEU A 182 14.02 -12.35 -2.92
C LEU A 182 15.02 -11.21 -3.18
N MET A 183 15.35 -10.43 -2.16
CA MET A 183 16.30 -9.31 -2.28
C MET A 183 17.74 -9.76 -2.62
N LYS A 184 18.11 -11.00 -2.30
CA LYS A 184 19.44 -11.54 -2.58
C LYS A 184 19.59 -12.01 -4.02
N PHE A 185 18.53 -12.61 -4.58
CA PHE A 185 18.62 -13.33 -5.85
C PHE A 185 17.89 -12.61 -7.00
N GLU A 186 16.96 -11.70 -6.68
CA GLU A 186 16.16 -11.01 -7.69
C GLU A 186 16.54 -9.53 -7.79
N ARG A 187 16.42 -8.99 -9.00
CA ARG A 187 16.57 -7.55 -9.24
C ARG A 187 15.24 -6.85 -9.01
N LEU A 188 15.11 -6.16 -7.91
CA LEU A 188 13.94 -5.38 -7.53
C LEU A 188 14.05 -3.94 -8.07
N ASN A 189 12.93 -3.35 -8.46
CA ASN A 189 12.86 -1.91 -8.65
C ASN A 189 12.76 -1.18 -7.29
N ASP A 190 12.89 0.14 -7.30
CA ASP A 190 12.94 0.94 -6.07
C ASP A 190 11.70 0.77 -5.19
N GLN A 191 10.50 0.69 -5.78
CA GLN A 191 9.27 0.46 -5.02
C GLN A 191 9.20 -0.97 -4.46
N GLU A 192 9.52 -1.98 -5.26
CA GLU A 192 9.56 -3.37 -4.81
C GLU A 192 10.55 -3.54 -3.65
N TYR A 193 11.71 -2.90 -3.75
CA TYR A 193 12.72 -2.94 -2.69
C TYR A 193 12.23 -2.24 -1.42
N ALA A 194 11.58 -1.07 -1.54
CA ALA A 194 10.98 -0.37 -0.43
C ALA A 194 9.85 -1.18 0.23
N ASP A 195 8.99 -1.82 -0.57
CA ASP A 195 7.89 -2.67 -0.09
C ASP A 195 8.41 -3.91 0.66
N ALA A 196 9.47 -4.55 0.17
CA ALA A 196 10.11 -5.67 0.85
C ALA A 196 10.71 -5.24 2.20
N ARG A 197 11.45 -4.10 2.22
CA ARG A 197 12.07 -3.55 3.43
C ARG A 197 11.04 -3.10 4.46
N SER A 198 9.98 -2.42 4.04
CA SER A 198 8.91 -1.98 4.95
C SER A 198 8.13 -3.18 5.52
N THR A 199 7.93 -4.24 4.74
CA THR A 199 7.31 -5.47 5.23
C THR A 199 8.17 -6.15 6.30
N ILE A 200 9.50 -6.20 6.11
CA ILE A 200 10.44 -6.68 7.14
C ILE A 200 10.37 -5.79 8.39
N ALA A 201 10.31 -4.46 8.21
CA ALA A 201 10.17 -3.54 9.33
C ALA A 201 8.91 -3.78 10.14
N GLN A 202 7.77 -4.07 9.49
CA GLN A 202 6.52 -4.41 10.19
C GLN A 202 6.70 -5.64 11.07
N VAL A 203 7.37 -6.68 10.60
CA VAL A 203 7.66 -7.86 11.42
C VAL A 203 8.46 -7.50 12.67
N TYR A 204 9.46 -6.61 12.54
CA TYR A 204 10.26 -6.19 13.68
C TYR A 204 9.53 -5.24 14.63
N ILE A 205 8.57 -4.45 14.13
CA ILE A 205 7.64 -3.69 14.99
C ILE A 205 6.78 -4.68 15.81
N ASN A 206 6.16 -5.67 15.16
CA ASN A 206 5.35 -6.68 15.82
C ASN A 206 6.13 -7.42 16.93
N ARG A 207 7.44 -7.61 16.74
CA ARG A 207 8.34 -8.29 17.70
C ARG A 207 8.96 -7.37 18.74
N ASN A 208 8.53 -6.13 18.78
CA ASN A 208 9.10 -5.13 19.70
C ASN A 208 10.64 -5.02 19.58
N ALA A 209 11.14 -4.99 18.34
CA ALA A 209 12.56 -4.84 18.01
C ALA A 209 12.81 -3.51 17.25
N PRO A 210 12.71 -2.35 17.94
CA PRO A 210 12.69 -1.02 17.32
C PRO A 210 13.96 -0.69 16.54
N ASP A 211 15.13 -1.08 17.02
CA ASP A 211 16.40 -0.82 16.33
C ASP A 211 16.44 -1.43 14.92
N THR A 212 15.97 -2.67 14.81
CA THR A 212 15.98 -3.39 13.53
C THR A 212 14.87 -2.87 12.62
N ALA A 213 13.67 -2.64 13.16
CA ALA A 213 12.56 -2.02 12.43
C ALA A 213 12.97 -0.69 11.83
N MET A 214 13.60 0.18 12.61
CA MET A 214 14.07 1.49 12.18
C MET A 214 15.14 1.40 11.06
N ARG A 215 16.09 0.46 11.14
CA ARG A 215 17.10 0.27 10.08
C ARG A 215 16.44 -0.09 8.75
N GLU A 216 15.47 -1.00 8.78
CA GLU A 216 14.73 -1.41 7.57
C GLU A 216 13.87 -0.27 7.03
N LEU A 217 13.20 0.50 7.90
CA LEU A 217 12.41 1.67 7.50
C LEU A 217 13.23 2.79 6.89
N LYS A 218 14.44 3.05 7.39
CA LYS A 218 15.34 4.06 6.80
C LYS A 218 15.65 3.71 5.34
N ILE A 219 15.87 2.44 5.05
CA ILE A 219 16.10 1.96 3.70
C ILE A 219 14.81 2.10 2.87
N ALA A 220 13.66 1.64 3.37
CA ALA A 220 12.38 1.79 2.70
C ALA A 220 12.07 3.25 2.36
N ALA A 221 12.27 4.18 3.30
CA ALA A 221 12.07 5.61 3.10
C ALA A 221 13.05 6.24 2.09
N ALA A 222 14.24 5.67 1.92
CA ALA A 222 15.21 6.13 0.93
C ALA A 222 14.81 5.72 -0.48
N TYR A 223 14.28 4.52 -0.65
CA TYR A 223 13.99 3.94 -1.96
C TYR A 223 12.56 4.21 -2.46
N THR A 224 11.54 4.32 -1.57
CA THR A 224 10.17 4.55 -2.05
C THR A 224 10.03 5.85 -2.85
N PRO A 225 9.53 5.79 -4.11
CA PRO A 225 9.18 6.99 -4.87
C PRO A 225 7.87 7.63 -4.41
N ARG A 226 7.07 6.92 -3.59
CA ARG A 226 5.77 7.36 -3.11
C ARG A 226 5.94 8.25 -1.88
N ILE A 227 5.80 9.56 -2.08
CA ILE A 227 6.09 10.54 -1.02
C ILE A 227 5.18 10.40 0.20
N ALA A 228 3.93 9.97 0.03
CA ALA A 228 3.02 9.71 1.14
C ALA A 228 3.53 8.56 2.04
N GLU A 229 3.99 7.46 1.44
CA GLU A 229 4.62 6.35 2.17
C GLU A 229 5.90 6.81 2.87
N LYS A 230 6.73 7.58 2.16
CA LYS A 230 7.95 8.16 2.74
C LYS A 230 7.65 8.99 3.98
N GLY A 231 6.60 9.83 3.94
CA GLY A 231 6.16 10.62 5.09
C GLY A 231 5.77 9.74 6.28
N ARG A 232 5.01 8.68 6.04
CA ARG A 232 4.63 7.71 7.07
C ARG A 232 5.85 6.99 7.65
N TYR A 233 6.76 6.49 6.81
CA TYR A 233 7.96 5.80 7.27
C TYR A 233 8.86 6.71 8.12
N LEU A 234 9.08 7.95 7.69
CA LEU A 234 9.85 8.92 8.46
C LEU A 234 9.20 9.25 9.81
N TYR A 235 7.87 9.33 9.84
CA TYR A 235 7.13 9.56 11.08
C TYR A 235 7.30 8.38 12.05
N ILE A 236 7.14 7.15 11.59
CA ILE A 236 7.35 5.92 12.39
C ILE A 236 8.80 5.86 12.90
N ILE A 237 9.78 6.21 12.09
CA ILE A 237 11.19 6.30 12.52
C ILE A 237 11.33 7.27 13.70
N GLY A 238 10.65 8.42 13.65
CA GLY A 238 10.63 9.37 14.77
C GLY A 238 10.01 8.77 16.04
N GLN A 239 8.90 8.05 15.90
CA GLN A 239 8.26 7.37 17.02
C GLN A 239 9.15 6.29 17.64
N LEU A 240 9.80 5.46 16.81
CA LEU A 240 10.73 4.43 17.28
C LEU A 240 11.93 5.03 18.02
N TYR A 241 12.46 6.17 17.54
CA TYR A 241 13.48 6.89 18.29
C TYR A 241 12.99 7.42 19.64
N ASN A 242 11.75 7.92 19.70
CA ASN A 242 11.15 8.37 20.97
C ASN A 242 10.98 7.20 21.96
N GLU A 243 10.53 6.02 21.51
CA GLU A 243 10.47 4.84 22.37
C GLU A 243 11.82 4.42 22.94
N MET A 244 12.90 4.60 22.18
CA MET A 244 14.26 4.34 22.63
C MET A 244 14.86 5.47 23.48
N GLY A 245 14.13 6.57 23.71
CA GLY A 245 14.59 7.72 24.47
C GLY A 245 15.55 8.65 23.70
N HIS A 246 15.71 8.47 22.39
CA HIS A 246 16.62 9.26 21.55
C HIS A 246 15.92 10.49 20.94
N LYS A 247 15.54 11.45 21.79
CA LYS A 247 14.75 12.64 21.43
C LYS A 247 15.34 13.47 20.28
N ASP A 248 16.65 13.68 20.25
CA ASP A 248 17.32 14.46 19.18
C ASP A 248 17.20 13.76 17.82
N SER A 249 17.38 12.45 17.80
CA SER A 249 17.22 11.64 16.59
C SER A 249 15.78 11.58 16.13
N ALA A 250 14.82 11.53 17.08
CA ALA A 250 13.40 11.61 16.79
C ALA A 250 13.04 12.96 16.15
N ASN A 251 13.52 14.06 16.75
CA ASN A 251 13.30 15.41 16.22
C ASN A 251 13.87 15.57 14.81
N PHE A 252 15.06 15.03 14.56
CA PHE A 252 15.64 15.02 13.20
C PHE A 252 14.77 14.24 12.20
N ALA A 253 14.19 13.10 12.60
CA ALA A 253 13.27 12.35 11.75
C ALA A 253 11.97 13.14 11.49
N PHE A 254 11.42 13.79 12.51
CA PHE A 254 10.24 14.65 12.38
C PHE A 254 10.50 15.88 11.50
N ASP A 255 11.69 16.50 11.57
CA ASP A 255 12.08 17.57 10.65
C ASP A 255 12.05 17.13 9.19
N ARG A 256 12.46 15.90 8.92
CA ARG A 256 12.37 15.34 7.57
C ARG A 256 10.92 15.12 7.11
N VAL A 257 10.00 14.78 8.02
CA VAL A 257 8.56 14.73 7.72
C VAL A 257 8.05 16.12 7.37
N ILE A 258 8.38 17.12 8.21
CA ILE A 258 7.97 18.52 8.02
C ILE A 258 8.50 19.06 6.68
N ALA A 259 9.74 18.75 6.33
CA ALA A 259 10.37 19.16 5.07
C ALA A 259 9.67 18.60 3.80
N LEU A 260 8.89 17.53 3.91
CA LEU A 260 8.07 17.04 2.81
C LEU A 260 6.94 18.00 2.46
N ASN A 261 6.49 18.80 3.41
CA ASN A 261 5.45 19.81 3.25
C ASN A 261 4.19 19.26 2.54
N ARG A 262 3.66 19.96 1.54
CA ARG A 262 2.44 19.58 0.79
C ARG A 262 2.56 18.29 -0.04
N ARG A 263 3.76 17.72 -0.17
CA ARG A 263 3.99 16.46 -0.90
C ARG A 263 3.59 15.21 -0.11
N SER A 264 3.43 15.32 1.20
CA SER A 264 2.97 14.24 2.09
C SER A 264 1.65 14.64 2.74
N PRO A 265 0.81 13.68 3.18
CA PRO A 265 -0.39 13.99 3.94
C PRO A 265 -0.06 14.89 5.14
N ARG A 266 -0.81 16.00 5.26
CA ARG A 266 -0.55 17.04 6.26
C ARG A 266 -0.65 16.53 7.70
N VAL A 267 -1.44 15.51 7.93
CA VAL A 267 -1.58 14.88 9.24
C VAL A 267 -0.24 14.43 9.82
N TYR A 268 0.67 13.87 9.02
CA TYR A 268 2.00 13.48 9.49
C TYR A 268 2.84 14.71 9.88
N MET A 269 2.75 15.78 9.10
CA MET A 269 3.47 17.03 9.38
C MET A 269 2.99 17.64 10.72
N ILE A 270 1.68 17.76 10.92
CA ILE A 270 1.13 18.31 12.17
C ILE A 270 1.55 17.47 13.36
N ASN A 271 1.36 16.14 13.31
CA ASN A 271 1.78 15.29 14.41
C ASN A 271 3.32 15.31 14.62
N ALA A 272 4.13 15.53 13.57
CA ALA A 272 5.58 15.71 13.71
C ALA A 272 5.91 17.00 14.48
N HIS A 273 5.22 18.12 14.19
CA HIS A 273 5.37 19.35 14.97
C HIS A 273 5.03 19.13 16.45
N LEU A 274 3.88 18.49 16.73
CA LEU A 274 3.44 18.22 18.09
C LEU A 274 4.41 17.29 18.85
N GLN A 275 4.93 16.26 18.19
CA GLN A 275 5.92 15.37 18.80
C GLN A 275 7.24 16.11 19.13
N LYS A 276 7.68 17.04 18.30
CA LYS A 276 8.85 17.86 18.61
C LYS A 276 8.62 18.75 19.82
N ILE A 277 7.43 19.33 19.94
CA ILE A 277 7.04 20.12 21.13
C ILE A 277 7.13 19.26 22.38
N ARG A 278 6.55 18.05 22.37
CA ARG A 278 6.57 17.08 23.47
C ARG A 278 7.98 16.62 23.85
N ASN A 279 8.89 16.58 22.88
CA ASN A 279 10.28 16.21 23.10
C ASN A 279 11.10 17.33 23.75
N THR A 280 10.62 18.57 23.67
CA THR A 280 11.29 19.75 24.22
C THR A 280 10.93 19.93 25.70
N GLU A 281 11.91 20.09 26.54
CA GLU A 281 11.65 20.40 27.96
C GLU A 281 11.14 21.84 28.11
N VAL A 282 10.03 21.99 28.86
CA VAL A 282 9.48 23.29 29.20
C VAL A 282 10.33 23.90 30.33
N THR A 283 11.16 24.88 29.98
CA THR A 283 11.98 25.65 30.89
C THR A 283 11.64 27.12 30.70
N GLU A 284 12.00 27.98 31.66
CA GLU A 284 11.81 29.43 31.52
C GLU A 284 12.39 29.98 30.20
N GLY A 285 13.52 29.44 29.74
CA GLY A 285 14.17 29.88 28.50
C GLY A 285 13.52 29.35 27.20
N SER A 286 12.77 28.24 27.25
CA SER A 286 12.11 27.63 26.10
C SER A 286 10.61 27.95 25.98
N LYS A 287 10.00 28.41 27.08
CA LYS A 287 8.57 28.60 27.24
C LYS A 287 7.95 29.54 26.20
N GLU A 288 8.52 30.74 26.06
CA GLU A 288 8.01 31.76 25.14
C GLU A 288 8.10 31.28 23.68
N GLY A 289 9.23 30.68 23.28
CA GLY A 289 9.41 30.14 21.94
C GLY A 289 8.50 28.94 21.61
N LEU A 290 8.18 28.09 22.61
CA LEU A 290 7.22 26.99 22.42
C LEU A 290 5.80 27.50 22.23
N LEU A 291 5.39 28.52 23.00
CA LEU A 291 4.07 29.13 22.89
C LEU A 291 3.92 29.86 21.55
N GLU A 292 4.93 30.61 21.12
CA GLU A 292 4.95 31.26 19.82
C GLU A 292 4.81 30.22 18.69
N TYR A 293 5.55 29.12 18.77
CA TYR A 293 5.48 28.04 17.80
C TYR A 293 4.10 27.37 17.75
N LEU A 294 3.46 27.14 18.88
CA LEU A 294 2.08 26.61 18.95
C LEU A 294 1.09 27.60 18.34
N THR A 295 1.25 28.90 18.59
CA THR A 295 0.42 29.96 18.03
C THR A 295 0.56 30.02 16.50
N GLU A 296 1.78 29.93 15.97
CA GLU A 296 2.01 29.84 14.52
C GLU A 296 1.29 28.63 13.88
N LEU A 297 1.28 27.49 14.56
CA LEU A 297 0.56 26.30 14.09
C LEU A 297 -0.95 26.53 14.11
N GLU A 298 -1.50 27.20 15.13
CA GLU A 298 -2.92 27.51 15.26
C GLU A 298 -3.39 28.47 14.17
N GLU A 299 -2.66 29.58 13.95
CA GLU A 299 -3.02 30.63 13.01
C GLU A 299 -2.94 30.19 11.54
N ASN A 300 -2.18 29.12 11.26
CA ASN A 300 -2.03 28.64 9.90
C ASN A 300 -3.33 28.01 9.39
N ARG A 301 -3.94 28.65 8.38
CA ARG A 301 -5.22 28.23 7.79
C ARG A 301 -5.26 26.80 7.29
N GLU A 302 -4.12 26.27 6.86
CA GLU A 302 -4.04 24.87 6.38
C GLU A 302 -4.12 23.86 7.55
N ASN A 303 -3.95 24.30 8.78
CA ASN A 303 -4.03 23.46 9.98
C ASN A 303 -5.44 23.37 10.57
N ARG A 304 -6.43 24.11 10.02
CA ARG A 304 -7.81 24.10 10.53
C ARG A 304 -8.40 22.70 10.78
N PRO A 305 -8.19 21.70 9.91
CA PRO A 305 -8.70 20.35 10.17
C PRO A 305 -8.06 19.62 11.37
N PHE A 306 -7.02 20.20 11.97
CA PHE A 306 -6.21 19.62 13.05
C PHE A 306 -6.14 20.51 14.29
N LEU A 307 -7.01 21.51 14.38
CA LEU A 307 -7.03 22.45 15.53
C LEU A 307 -7.33 21.75 16.85
N ASP A 308 -8.14 20.70 16.83
CA ASP A 308 -8.38 19.85 17.99
C ASP A 308 -7.08 19.34 18.63
N LYS A 309 -6.14 18.88 17.82
CA LYS A 309 -4.83 18.38 18.28
C LYS A 309 -3.93 19.52 18.76
N ILE A 310 -3.95 20.64 18.06
CA ILE A 310 -3.14 21.81 18.41
C ILE A 310 -3.63 22.41 19.74
N TYR A 311 -4.95 22.58 19.92
CA TYR A 311 -5.53 23.07 21.19
C TYR A 311 -5.28 22.12 22.35
N HIS A 312 -5.34 20.81 22.09
CA HIS A 312 -4.97 19.84 23.11
C HIS A 312 -3.52 20.06 23.58
N GLU A 313 -2.57 20.28 22.65
CA GLU A 313 -1.17 20.49 23.01
C GLU A 313 -0.94 21.81 23.72
N ILE A 314 -1.67 22.87 23.33
CA ILE A 314 -1.67 24.17 24.03
C ILE A 314 -2.17 24.00 25.47
N ALA A 315 -3.25 23.23 25.67
CA ALA A 315 -3.79 22.95 27.00
C ALA A 315 -2.79 22.17 27.87
N VAL A 316 -2.13 21.14 27.28
CA VAL A 316 -1.09 20.38 27.98
C VAL A 316 0.09 21.29 28.36
N PHE A 317 0.49 22.20 27.46
CA PHE A 317 1.54 23.17 27.74
C PHE A 317 1.19 24.06 28.93
N HIS A 318 -0.03 24.64 28.96
CA HIS A 318 -0.48 25.47 30.08
C HIS A 318 -0.62 24.70 31.38
N ALA A 319 -1.08 23.46 31.34
CA ALA A 319 -1.18 22.60 32.54
C ALA A 319 0.22 22.30 33.12
N GLN A 320 1.23 22.05 32.28
CA GLN A 320 2.61 21.85 32.74
C GLN A 320 3.24 23.12 33.35
N ASP A 321 2.78 24.28 32.90
CA ASP A 321 3.23 25.59 33.38
C ASP A 321 2.47 26.08 34.64
N ASN A 322 1.62 25.26 35.25
CA ASN A 322 0.71 25.64 36.35
C ASN A 322 -0.21 26.84 36.01
N SER A 323 -0.53 27.03 34.77
CA SER A 323 -1.43 28.08 34.26
C SER A 323 -2.84 27.52 34.05
N ASP A 324 -3.40 26.83 35.04
CA ASP A 324 -4.65 26.05 34.98
C ASP A 324 -5.85 26.83 34.39
N SER A 325 -5.88 28.15 34.59
CA SER A 325 -6.94 29.00 34.03
C SER A 325 -6.88 29.18 32.52
N LEU A 326 -5.77 28.81 31.89
CA LEU A 326 -5.54 28.89 30.46
C LEU A 326 -5.57 27.52 29.77
N ALA A 327 -5.45 26.41 30.51
CA ALA A 327 -5.54 25.06 30.03
C ALA A 327 -7.01 24.63 29.81
#